data_cb60601e69fe521219d88de6e12c8b0f
#
_entry.id   cb60601e69fe521219d88de6e12c8b0f
#
_cell.length_a   1.000
_cell.length_b   1.000
_cell.length_c   1.000
_cell.angle_alpha   90.00
_cell.angle_beta   90.00
_cell.angle_gamma   90.00
#
_symmetry.space_group_name_H-M   'P 1'
#
loop_
_entity.id
_entity.type
_entity.pdbx_description
1 polymer ?
#
loop_
_entity_poly.entity_id
_entity_poly.type
_entity_poly.pdbx_seq_one_letter_code
_entity_poly.pdbx_strand_id
1 'polypeptide(L)'
;MADYKIEVYSKNGKCLGDIRHLAQGLKWTEQRNAAETVSFRMDLARYEEYVKKTGMRPYDFMDAGTTDIRIVRNGKDRIGAHLIKIDFSPNDPSADIELSFTGYLNYFKDAYVDAAYNNVRQGDIMWGVINQYQNKQDGDFGIRRGEFTSLGKNPRQRNQTRANVKDFLVRLSNVIDGPDFQFTPDKKFNTFDAMGNYRPDIRLVYPKNVAGFGFERSVDSLANYVIGIGSGNGDDAIVATSTDPFSRQALYRREKVVTFSSVEKESTLQENTNGVLEMLKDVRELPSFTLSDGILDLNDVGLGDTIYAEMNGYIMFEHIHGFYRIEKIEVTVDENDAEEVKLTFDNLSVDNIISQQE
;
A
#
# COMPACT_ATOMS: atom_id res chain seq x y z
N MET A 1 -10.08 24.66 0.97
CA MET A 1 -10.44 23.71 -0.11
C MET A 1 -9.19 23.41 -0.92
N ALA A 2 -8.95 22.17 -1.21
CA ALA A 2 -7.85 21.77 -2.07
C ALA A 2 -8.23 21.93 -3.55
N ASP A 3 -7.25 22.25 -4.40
CA ASP A 3 -7.42 22.29 -5.86
C ASP A 3 -7.04 20.94 -6.45
N TYR A 4 -7.98 20.31 -7.15
CA TYR A 4 -7.80 18.97 -7.72
C TYR A 4 -7.80 19.01 -9.25
N LYS A 5 -6.89 18.19 -9.85
CA LYS A 5 -6.95 17.80 -11.26
C LYS A 5 -6.93 16.29 -11.38
N ILE A 6 -7.60 15.79 -12.40
CA ILE A 6 -7.54 14.38 -12.83
C ILE A 6 -7.01 14.37 -14.25
N GLU A 7 -5.71 14.24 -14.37
CA GLU A 7 -5.04 14.23 -15.67
C GLU A 7 -5.06 12.82 -16.27
N VAL A 8 -5.52 12.70 -17.50
CA VAL A 8 -5.62 11.44 -18.24
C VAL A 8 -4.40 11.28 -19.14
N TYR A 9 -3.79 10.11 -19.12
CA TYR A 9 -2.61 9.78 -19.92
C TYR A 9 -2.85 8.55 -20.80
N SER A 10 -2.44 8.63 -22.05
CA SER A 10 -2.41 7.48 -22.95
C SER A 10 -1.33 6.47 -22.54
N LYS A 11 -1.39 5.24 -23.07
CA LYS A 11 -0.38 4.20 -22.91
C LYS A 11 1.06 4.69 -23.17
N ASN A 12 1.23 5.66 -24.06
CA ASN A 12 2.53 6.22 -24.42
C ASN A 12 2.94 7.42 -23.53
N GLY A 13 2.23 7.68 -22.45
CA GLY A 13 2.53 8.75 -21.50
C GLY A 13 2.18 10.16 -21.98
N LYS A 14 1.40 10.31 -23.06
CA LYS A 14 0.91 11.61 -23.51
C LYS A 14 -0.30 12.02 -22.66
N CYS A 15 -0.27 13.21 -22.05
CA CYS A 15 -1.43 13.80 -21.40
C CYS A 15 -2.50 14.14 -22.44
N LEU A 16 -3.73 13.65 -22.22
CA LEU A 16 -4.88 13.80 -23.10
C LEU A 16 -5.82 14.91 -22.62
N GLY A 17 -5.81 15.25 -21.32
CA GLY A 17 -6.62 16.30 -20.74
C GLY A 17 -6.84 16.14 -19.25
N ASP A 18 -7.55 17.11 -18.66
CA ASP A 18 -8.00 17.13 -17.27
C ASP A 18 -9.52 16.94 -17.24
N ILE A 19 -9.96 15.90 -16.53
CA ILE A 19 -11.37 15.53 -16.42
C ILE A 19 -11.98 15.77 -15.03
N ARG A 20 -11.30 16.52 -14.14
CA ARG A 20 -11.81 16.77 -12.79
C ARG A 20 -13.22 17.33 -12.78
N HIS A 21 -13.52 18.24 -13.71
CA HIS A 21 -14.84 18.87 -13.86
C HIS A 21 -15.98 17.92 -14.28
N LEU A 22 -15.65 16.71 -14.72
CA LEU A 22 -16.62 15.63 -15.05
C LEU A 22 -16.78 14.66 -13.89
N ALA A 23 -15.75 14.50 -13.04
CA ALA A 23 -15.70 13.51 -11.99
C ALA A 23 -16.56 13.91 -10.79
N GLN A 24 -17.38 13.00 -10.32
CA GLN A 24 -18.22 13.13 -9.14
C GLN A 24 -17.87 12.06 -8.11
N GLY A 25 -17.84 12.43 -6.83
CA GLY A 25 -17.58 11.51 -5.74
C GLY A 25 -16.19 10.86 -5.84
N LEU A 26 -15.17 11.69 -6.12
CA LEU A 26 -13.78 11.22 -6.18
C LEU A 26 -13.38 10.61 -4.85
N LYS A 27 -12.93 9.37 -4.89
CA LYS A 27 -12.35 8.66 -3.74
C LYS A 27 -10.99 8.13 -4.11
N TRP A 28 -10.06 8.25 -3.20
CA TRP A 28 -8.76 7.62 -3.38
C TRP A 28 -8.19 7.10 -2.06
N THR A 29 -7.35 6.08 -2.16
CA THR A 29 -6.74 5.43 -1.02
C THR A 29 -5.27 5.18 -1.31
N GLU A 30 -4.43 5.54 -0.36
CA GLU A 30 -3.02 5.12 -0.30
C GLU A 30 -2.86 4.16 0.87
N GLN A 31 -2.10 3.10 0.67
CA GLN A 31 -1.74 2.16 1.72
C GLN A 31 -0.28 1.74 1.56
N ARG A 32 0.43 1.63 2.66
CA ARG A 32 1.84 1.25 2.68
C ARG A 32 2.05 -0.13 2.05
N ASN A 33 3.03 -0.25 1.18
CA ASN A 33 3.40 -1.49 0.47
C ASN A 33 2.26 -2.16 -0.30
N ALA A 34 1.26 -1.39 -0.73
CA ALA A 34 0.09 -1.85 -1.47
C ALA A 34 -0.17 -0.96 -2.68
N ALA A 35 -1.05 -1.41 -3.58
CA ALA A 35 -1.50 -0.57 -4.69
C ALA A 35 -2.53 0.44 -4.19
N GLU A 36 -2.39 1.68 -4.62
CA GLU A 36 -3.37 2.73 -4.46
C GLU A 36 -4.68 2.36 -5.16
N THR A 37 -5.78 2.97 -4.75
CA THR A 37 -7.06 2.86 -5.46
C THR A 37 -7.64 4.24 -5.71
N VAL A 38 -8.28 4.42 -6.85
CA VAL A 38 -9.02 5.63 -7.19
C VAL A 38 -10.34 5.22 -7.82
N SER A 39 -11.43 5.90 -7.44
CA SER A 39 -12.72 5.72 -8.09
C SER A 39 -13.50 7.04 -8.15
N PHE A 40 -14.29 7.19 -9.18
CA PHE A 40 -15.23 8.30 -9.34
C PHE A 40 -16.29 7.93 -10.39
N ARG A 41 -17.36 8.71 -10.44
CA ARG A 41 -18.41 8.59 -11.45
C ARG A 41 -18.39 9.77 -12.39
N MET A 42 -18.90 9.58 -13.60
CA MET A 42 -19.11 10.64 -14.59
C MET A 42 -20.43 10.40 -15.31
N ASP A 43 -21.17 11.47 -15.59
CA ASP A 43 -22.28 11.43 -16.53
C ASP A 43 -21.79 11.06 -17.92
N LEU A 44 -22.36 10.01 -18.53
CA LEU A 44 -21.90 9.46 -19.80
C LEU A 44 -22.03 10.47 -20.94
N ALA A 45 -23.15 11.22 -21.00
CA ALA A 45 -23.38 12.18 -22.08
C ALA A 45 -22.40 13.36 -22.01
N ARG A 46 -22.10 13.84 -20.80
CA ARG A 46 -21.07 14.88 -20.60
C ARG A 46 -19.67 14.39 -20.94
N TYR A 47 -19.35 13.15 -20.62
CA TYR A 47 -18.08 12.53 -21.01
C TYR A 47 -17.96 12.43 -22.53
N GLU A 48 -18.96 11.92 -23.23
CA GLU A 48 -18.96 11.81 -24.69
C GLU A 48 -18.86 13.17 -25.38
N GLU A 49 -19.58 14.19 -24.87
CA GLU A 49 -19.48 15.57 -25.38
C GLU A 49 -18.07 16.14 -25.21
N TYR A 50 -17.43 15.90 -24.05
CA TYR A 50 -16.07 16.33 -23.79
C TYR A 50 -15.08 15.69 -24.77
N VAL A 51 -15.13 14.35 -24.88
CA VAL A 51 -14.23 13.60 -25.76
C VAL A 51 -14.41 14.00 -27.23
N LYS A 52 -15.65 14.22 -27.67
CA LYS A 52 -15.94 14.71 -29.03
C LYS A 52 -15.22 16.04 -29.33
N LYS A 53 -15.10 16.93 -28.37
CA LYS A 53 -14.37 18.22 -28.53
C LYS A 53 -12.86 17.99 -28.70
N THR A 54 -12.30 16.89 -28.22
CA THR A 54 -10.89 16.52 -28.45
C THR A 54 -10.62 15.91 -29.83
N GLY A 55 -11.66 15.54 -30.56
CA GLY A 55 -11.56 14.84 -31.85
C GLY A 55 -11.24 13.35 -31.73
N MET A 56 -11.30 12.78 -30.51
CA MET A 56 -11.03 11.37 -30.22
C MET A 56 -12.35 10.59 -30.11
N ARG A 57 -12.27 9.26 -30.20
CA ARG A 57 -13.37 8.38 -29.81
C ARG A 57 -13.28 8.12 -28.29
N PRO A 58 -14.39 7.77 -27.60
CA PRO A 58 -14.39 7.52 -26.15
C PRO A 58 -13.32 6.54 -25.68
N TYR A 59 -13.17 5.39 -26.33
CA TYR A 59 -12.14 4.39 -25.96
C TYR A 59 -10.71 4.74 -26.42
N ASP A 60 -10.53 5.69 -27.34
CA ASP A 60 -9.20 6.21 -27.67
C ASP A 60 -8.74 7.24 -26.60
N PHE A 61 -9.70 7.89 -25.94
CA PHE A 61 -9.43 8.82 -24.85
C PHE A 61 -9.23 8.08 -23.52
N MET A 62 -10.10 7.09 -23.21
CA MET A 62 -10.03 6.35 -21.96
C MET A 62 -10.51 4.91 -22.17
N ASP A 63 -9.61 3.94 -21.92
CA ASP A 63 -9.91 2.51 -22.03
C ASP A 63 -9.20 1.70 -20.93
N ALA A 64 -9.89 0.67 -20.45
CA ALA A 64 -9.35 -0.19 -19.39
C ALA A 64 -8.08 -0.92 -19.84
N GLY A 65 -7.07 -0.91 -18.99
CA GLY A 65 -5.77 -1.55 -19.24
C GLY A 65 -4.77 -0.72 -20.07
N THR A 66 -5.18 0.43 -20.64
CA THR A 66 -4.29 1.26 -21.45
C THR A 66 -4.20 2.71 -20.98
N THR A 67 -5.15 3.16 -20.17
CA THR A 67 -5.22 4.55 -19.72
C THR A 67 -4.70 4.66 -18.28
N ASP A 68 -3.82 5.63 -18.08
CA ASP A 68 -3.38 6.04 -16.75
C ASP A 68 -4.03 7.38 -16.38
N ILE A 69 -4.11 7.62 -15.07
CA ILE A 69 -4.45 8.92 -14.52
C ILE A 69 -3.42 9.39 -13.51
N ARG A 70 -3.35 10.71 -13.33
CA ARG A 70 -2.72 11.32 -12.17
C ARG A 70 -3.71 12.18 -11.42
N ILE A 71 -3.79 11.97 -10.13
CA ILE A 71 -4.47 12.88 -9.22
C ILE A 71 -3.45 13.92 -8.78
N VAL A 72 -3.71 15.17 -9.15
CA VAL A 72 -2.92 16.32 -8.75
C VAL A 72 -3.70 17.09 -7.68
N ARG A 73 -3.07 17.34 -6.54
CA ARG A 73 -3.66 18.09 -5.43
C ARG A 73 -2.80 19.30 -5.09
N ASN A 74 -3.37 20.50 -5.13
CA ASN A 74 -2.65 21.75 -4.90
C ASN A 74 -1.35 21.85 -5.72
N GLY A 75 -1.41 21.45 -6.99
CA GLY A 75 -0.30 21.50 -7.92
C GLY A 75 0.79 20.43 -7.73
N LYS A 76 0.60 19.47 -6.79
CA LYS A 76 1.52 18.35 -6.59
C LYS A 76 0.86 17.04 -7.04
N ASP A 77 1.59 16.21 -7.79
CA ASP A 77 1.17 14.86 -8.14
C ASP A 77 1.03 14.02 -6.87
N ARG A 78 -0.16 13.48 -6.61
CA ARG A 78 -0.44 12.68 -5.42
C ARG A 78 -0.49 11.19 -5.72
N ILE A 79 -1.29 10.79 -6.70
CA ILE A 79 -1.49 9.38 -7.08
C ILE A 79 -1.32 9.22 -8.57
N GLY A 80 -0.65 8.14 -8.97
CA GLY A 80 -0.65 7.62 -10.32
C GLY A 80 -1.33 6.26 -10.34
N ALA A 81 -2.31 6.09 -11.21
CA ALA A 81 -3.09 4.86 -11.29
C ALA A 81 -3.50 4.56 -12.72
N HIS A 82 -3.77 3.28 -13.01
CA HIS A 82 -4.28 2.86 -14.32
C HIS A 82 -5.71 2.37 -14.21
N LEU A 83 -6.47 2.59 -15.30
CA LEU A 83 -7.87 2.21 -15.41
C LEU A 83 -8.00 0.69 -15.50
N ILE A 84 -8.73 0.09 -14.58
CA ILE A 84 -8.98 -1.37 -14.55
C ILE A 84 -10.41 -1.74 -14.89
N LYS A 85 -11.36 -0.81 -14.69
CA LYS A 85 -12.78 -1.09 -14.91
C LYS A 85 -13.54 0.17 -15.29
N ILE A 86 -14.42 0.03 -16.29
CA ILE A 86 -15.49 0.97 -16.62
C ILE A 86 -16.79 0.21 -16.44
N ASP A 87 -17.65 0.65 -15.56
CA ASP A 87 -18.94 0.05 -15.26
C ASP A 87 -20.07 0.98 -15.67
N PHE A 88 -21.09 0.44 -16.30
CA PHE A 88 -22.27 1.18 -16.74
C PHE A 88 -23.52 0.33 -16.52
N SER A 89 -24.50 0.91 -15.87
CA SER A 89 -25.81 0.29 -15.71
C SER A 89 -26.90 1.18 -16.32
N PRO A 90 -27.54 0.73 -17.41
CA PRO A 90 -28.59 1.52 -18.07
C PRO A 90 -29.86 1.67 -17.21
N ASN A 91 -29.97 0.90 -16.14
CA ASN A 91 -31.07 1.00 -15.17
C ASN A 91 -30.82 2.05 -14.07
N ASP A 92 -29.63 2.63 -14.05
CA ASP A 92 -29.34 3.74 -13.17
C ASP A 92 -29.98 5.03 -13.74
N PRO A 93 -30.83 5.73 -12.96
CA PRO A 93 -31.48 6.95 -13.42
C PRO A 93 -30.51 8.07 -13.81
N SER A 94 -29.28 8.03 -13.29
CA SER A 94 -28.24 9.04 -13.56
C SER A 94 -27.53 8.84 -14.90
N ALA A 95 -27.61 7.63 -15.52
CA ALA A 95 -26.81 7.24 -16.68
C ALA A 95 -25.30 7.48 -16.51
N ASP A 96 -24.81 7.30 -15.28
CA ASP A 96 -23.42 7.49 -14.93
C ASP A 96 -22.57 6.27 -15.33
N ILE A 97 -21.32 6.51 -15.69
CA ILE A 97 -20.28 5.49 -15.72
C ILE A 97 -19.47 5.57 -14.44
N GLU A 98 -19.20 4.41 -13.83
CA GLU A 98 -18.30 4.27 -12.69
C GLU A 98 -16.93 3.78 -13.16
N LEU A 99 -15.90 4.48 -12.73
CA LEU A 99 -14.52 4.24 -13.12
C LEU A 99 -13.72 3.80 -11.91
N SER A 100 -12.98 2.70 -12.07
CA SER A 100 -12.09 2.17 -11.04
C SER A 100 -10.66 2.09 -11.56
N PHE A 101 -9.74 2.66 -10.80
CA PHE A 101 -8.31 2.67 -11.10
C PHE A 101 -7.54 2.06 -9.94
N THR A 102 -6.35 1.54 -10.24
CA THR A 102 -5.42 1.02 -9.23
C THR A 102 -4.00 1.46 -9.52
N GLY A 103 -3.20 1.63 -8.48
CA GLY A 103 -1.81 2.05 -8.57
C GLY A 103 -0.92 1.09 -9.35
N TYR A 104 0.26 1.56 -9.73
CA TYR A 104 1.17 0.87 -10.67
C TYR A 104 1.73 -0.46 -10.17
N LEU A 105 1.68 -0.76 -8.87
CA LEU A 105 1.98 -2.11 -8.38
C LEU A 105 1.10 -3.17 -9.07
N ASN A 106 -0.13 -2.81 -9.42
CA ASN A 106 -1.06 -3.74 -10.04
C ASN A 106 -0.74 -4.10 -11.51
N TYR A 107 0.12 -3.36 -12.19
CA TYR A 107 0.67 -3.77 -13.49
C TYR A 107 1.36 -5.15 -13.41
N PHE A 108 1.90 -5.47 -12.23
CA PHE A 108 2.63 -6.70 -11.98
C PHE A 108 1.76 -7.85 -11.43
N LYS A 109 0.43 -7.68 -11.39
CA LYS A 109 -0.52 -8.70 -10.89
C LYS A 109 -0.39 -10.03 -11.62
N ASP A 110 -0.22 -9.98 -12.93
CA ASP A 110 -0.10 -11.16 -13.79
C ASP A 110 1.31 -11.26 -14.42
N ALA A 111 2.31 -10.66 -13.78
CA ALA A 111 3.69 -10.63 -14.20
C ALA A 111 4.49 -11.72 -13.47
N TYR A 112 5.21 -12.57 -14.21
CA TYR A 112 5.97 -13.68 -13.64
C TYR A 112 7.42 -13.63 -14.11
N VAL A 113 8.36 -13.91 -13.20
CA VAL A 113 9.80 -13.97 -13.47
C VAL A 113 10.44 -15.13 -12.72
N ASP A 114 11.64 -15.55 -13.15
CA ASP A 114 12.47 -16.47 -12.38
C ASP A 114 13.43 -15.64 -11.54
N ALA A 115 13.14 -15.56 -10.24
CA ALA A 115 13.97 -14.84 -9.28
C ALA A 115 15.10 -15.75 -8.78
N ALA A 116 16.35 -15.39 -9.09
CA ALA A 116 17.53 -16.11 -8.64
C ALA A 116 18.58 -15.11 -8.15
N TYR A 117 18.55 -14.82 -6.85
CA TYR A 117 19.41 -13.84 -6.21
C TYR A 117 20.16 -14.46 -5.03
N ASN A 118 21.47 -14.23 -4.95
CA ASN A 118 22.30 -14.69 -3.85
C ASN A 118 23.13 -13.54 -3.31
N ASN A 119 23.07 -13.30 -2.01
CA ASN A 119 23.77 -12.22 -1.32
C ASN A 119 23.50 -10.82 -1.92
N VAL A 120 22.22 -10.54 -2.24
CA VAL A 120 21.77 -9.28 -2.83
C VAL A 120 20.88 -8.55 -1.84
N ARG A 121 20.97 -7.22 -1.77
CA ARG A 121 20.12 -6.38 -0.93
C ARG A 121 18.67 -6.42 -1.41
N GLN A 122 17.73 -6.38 -0.48
CA GLN A 122 16.31 -6.58 -0.79
C GLN A 122 15.74 -5.56 -1.79
N GLY A 123 16.09 -4.29 -1.66
CA GLY A 123 15.66 -3.26 -2.62
C GLY A 123 16.19 -3.51 -4.04
N ASP A 124 17.42 -4.01 -4.17
CA ASP A 124 17.97 -4.39 -5.48
C ASP A 124 17.30 -5.65 -6.05
N ILE A 125 16.89 -6.59 -5.19
CA ILE A 125 16.09 -7.74 -5.62
C ILE A 125 14.73 -7.28 -6.14
N MET A 126 14.05 -6.36 -5.41
CA MET A 126 12.77 -5.80 -5.83
C MET A 126 12.87 -5.14 -7.20
N TRP A 127 13.86 -4.27 -7.39
CA TRP A 127 14.09 -3.65 -8.70
C TRP A 127 14.44 -4.69 -9.77
N GLY A 128 15.25 -5.68 -9.41
CA GLY A 128 15.69 -6.74 -10.31
C GLY A 128 14.52 -7.50 -10.94
N VAL A 129 13.50 -7.88 -10.14
CA VAL A 129 12.32 -8.60 -10.65
C VAL A 129 11.42 -7.70 -11.50
N ILE A 130 11.26 -6.41 -11.14
CA ILE A 130 10.56 -5.43 -11.97
C ILE A 130 11.24 -5.29 -13.33
N ASN A 131 12.53 -5.01 -13.32
CA ASN A 131 13.32 -4.80 -14.54
C ASN A 131 13.39 -6.06 -15.41
N GLN A 132 13.51 -7.24 -14.81
CA GLN A 132 13.48 -8.52 -15.55
C GLN A 132 12.16 -8.71 -16.30
N TYR A 133 11.02 -8.34 -15.71
CA TYR A 133 9.74 -8.42 -16.38
C TYR A 133 9.63 -7.37 -17.50
N GLN A 134 10.01 -6.13 -17.25
CA GLN A 134 9.93 -5.04 -18.24
C GLN A 134 10.84 -5.27 -19.47
N ASN A 135 11.90 -6.06 -19.34
CA ASN A 135 12.76 -6.45 -20.47
C ASN A 135 12.18 -7.60 -21.33
N LYS A 136 11.01 -8.15 -20.99
CA LYS A 136 10.31 -9.08 -21.86
C LYS A 136 9.67 -8.32 -23.03
N GLN A 137 9.45 -9.03 -24.13
CA GLN A 137 8.68 -8.50 -25.24
C GLN A 137 7.31 -8.00 -24.73
N ASP A 138 6.96 -6.76 -25.06
CA ASP A 138 5.72 -6.09 -24.66
C ASP A 138 5.48 -5.98 -23.14
N GLY A 139 6.52 -6.21 -22.32
CA GLY A 139 6.46 -6.18 -20.86
C GLY A 139 6.79 -4.83 -20.22
N ASP A 140 7.16 -3.82 -20.98
CA ASP A 140 7.56 -2.51 -20.48
C ASP A 140 6.36 -1.64 -20.12
N PHE A 141 6.16 -1.42 -18.81
CA PHE A 141 5.14 -0.51 -18.26
C PHE A 141 5.66 0.93 -18.07
N GLY A 142 6.90 1.20 -18.43
CA GLY A 142 7.55 2.50 -18.27
C GLY A 142 7.94 2.81 -16.81
N ILE A 143 8.00 1.81 -15.93
CA ILE A 143 8.47 1.98 -14.55
C ILE A 143 9.99 2.17 -14.56
N ARG A 144 10.48 3.20 -13.90
CA ARG A 144 11.91 3.52 -13.78
C ARG A 144 12.38 3.33 -12.35
N ARG A 145 13.67 3.06 -12.19
CA ARG A 145 14.30 3.06 -10.87
C ARG A 145 14.31 4.48 -10.32
N GLY A 146 13.75 4.66 -9.15
CA GLY A 146 13.72 5.93 -8.44
C GLY A 146 14.75 6.01 -7.31
N GLU A 147 14.35 6.53 -6.17
CA GLU A 147 15.19 6.66 -4.98
C GLU A 147 15.30 5.33 -4.23
N PHE A 148 16.50 5.03 -3.78
CA PHE A 148 16.83 3.88 -2.94
C PHE A 148 17.57 4.40 -1.72
N THR A 149 16.82 4.92 -0.76
CA THR A 149 17.39 5.47 0.48
C THR A 149 17.90 4.38 1.39
N SER A 150 17.35 3.18 1.21
CA SER A 150 17.91 1.96 1.75
C SER A 150 17.73 0.78 0.82
N LEU A 151 18.63 -0.16 0.95
CA LEU A 151 18.63 -1.38 0.17
C LEU A 151 18.26 -2.61 1.01
N GLY A 152 17.75 -2.38 2.25
CA GLY A 152 17.61 -3.40 3.27
C GLY A 152 18.94 -3.67 3.97
N LYS A 153 18.92 -3.86 5.30
CA LYS A 153 20.15 -3.97 6.13
C LYS A 153 20.99 -5.18 5.78
N ASN A 154 20.35 -6.30 5.43
CA ASN A 154 21.03 -7.58 5.21
C ASN A 154 20.80 -8.10 3.80
N PRO A 155 21.88 -8.49 3.09
CA PRO A 155 21.76 -9.24 1.85
C PRO A 155 20.99 -10.54 2.03
N ARG A 156 20.18 -10.90 1.05
CA ARG A 156 19.33 -12.10 1.10
C ARG A 156 19.58 -13.02 -0.07
N GLN A 157 19.24 -14.28 0.13
CA GLN A 157 19.11 -15.26 -0.94
C GLN A 157 17.62 -15.43 -1.26
N ARG A 158 17.28 -15.38 -2.53
CA ARG A 158 15.92 -15.59 -3.02
C ARG A 158 15.96 -16.37 -4.32
N ASN A 159 15.42 -17.57 -4.29
CA ASN A 159 15.27 -18.43 -5.45
C ASN A 159 13.81 -18.86 -5.58
N GLN A 160 13.16 -18.42 -6.63
CA GLN A 160 11.78 -18.80 -6.91
C GLN A 160 11.54 -18.81 -8.41
N THR A 161 11.16 -19.96 -8.94
CA THR A 161 10.74 -20.12 -10.33
C THR A 161 9.32 -19.59 -10.50
N ARG A 162 9.09 -18.86 -11.58
CA ARG A 162 7.78 -18.25 -11.91
C ARG A 162 7.17 -17.48 -10.74
N ALA A 163 7.99 -16.67 -10.08
CA ALA A 163 7.53 -15.77 -9.04
C ALA A 163 6.57 -14.71 -9.63
N ASN A 164 5.37 -14.57 -9.05
CA ASN A 164 4.52 -13.42 -9.36
C ASN A 164 5.18 -12.16 -8.81
N VAL A 165 5.42 -11.17 -9.66
CA VAL A 165 6.21 -9.98 -9.29
C VAL A 165 5.52 -9.18 -8.19
N LYS A 166 4.20 -8.90 -8.29
CA LYS A 166 3.45 -8.17 -7.27
C LYS A 166 3.55 -8.83 -5.90
N ASP A 167 3.23 -10.13 -5.84
CA ASP A 167 3.25 -10.87 -4.58
C ASP A 167 4.66 -11.00 -4.01
N PHE A 168 5.65 -11.08 -4.89
CA PHE A 168 7.06 -11.15 -4.51
C PHE A 168 7.53 -9.85 -3.85
N LEU A 169 7.16 -8.67 -4.41
CA LEU A 169 7.46 -7.37 -3.82
C LEU A 169 6.82 -7.22 -2.44
N VAL A 170 5.52 -7.52 -2.31
CA VAL A 170 4.79 -7.45 -1.04
C VAL A 170 5.40 -8.40 0.00
N ARG A 171 5.78 -9.62 -0.39
CA ARG A 171 6.43 -10.56 0.54
C ARG A 171 7.81 -10.11 0.99
N LEU A 172 8.58 -9.43 0.11
CA LEU A 172 9.89 -8.90 0.49
C LEU A 172 9.78 -7.74 1.46
N SER A 173 8.72 -6.92 1.39
CA SER A 173 8.49 -5.85 2.37
C SER A 173 7.96 -6.38 3.72
N ASN A 174 7.27 -7.52 3.72
CA ASN A 174 6.66 -8.11 4.91
C ASN A 174 7.57 -9.10 5.64
N VAL A 175 8.89 -9.03 5.46
CA VAL A 175 9.86 -9.79 6.25
C VAL A 175 10.55 -8.84 7.24
N ILE A 176 11.21 -9.42 8.27
CA ILE A 176 12.05 -8.64 9.20
C ILE A 176 13.08 -7.87 8.39
N ASP A 177 13.23 -6.58 8.70
CA ASP A 177 14.10 -5.64 7.97
C ASP A 177 13.76 -5.54 6.46
N GLY A 178 12.51 -5.88 6.08
CA GLY A 178 12.02 -5.68 4.72
C GLY A 178 11.87 -4.19 4.42
N PRO A 179 12.31 -3.72 3.23
CA PRO A 179 12.14 -2.32 2.89
C PRO A 179 10.69 -1.99 2.58
N ASP A 180 10.26 -0.80 2.93
CA ASP A 180 9.05 -0.22 2.34
C ASP A 180 9.32 0.15 0.88
N PHE A 181 8.26 0.16 0.08
CA PHE A 181 8.35 0.58 -1.31
C PHE A 181 7.17 1.45 -1.74
N GLN A 182 7.38 2.20 -2.81
CA GLN A 182 6.36 3.06 -3.41
C GLN A 182 6.55 3.15 -4.93
N PHE A 183 5.43 3.18 -5.65
CA PHE A 183 5.39 3.64 -7.03
C PHE A 183 4.91 5.09 -7.05
N THR A 184 5.75 5.99 -7.56
CA THR A 184 5.39 7.41 -7.65
C THR A 184 4.45 7.68 -8.83
N PRO A 185 3.69 8.79 -8.81
CA PRO A 185 2.81 9.15 -9.92
C PRO A 185 3.52 9.30 -11.28
N ASP A 186 4.83 9.63 -11.28
CA ASP A 186 5.66 9.71 -12.48
C ASP A 186 6.35 8.38 -12.84
N LYS A 187 5.82 7.25 -12.33
CA LYS A 187 6.26 5.89 -12.62
C LYS A 187 7.70 5.58 -12.18
N LYS A 188 8.11 6.09 -11.01
CA LYS A 188 9.34 5.64 -10.37
C LYS A 188 9.06 4.66 -9.27
N PHE A 189 9.91 3.64 -9.14
CA PHE A 189 9.90 2.68 -8.04
C PHE A 189 10.94 3.08 -7.01
N ASN A 190 10.51 3.45 -5.82
CA ASN A 190 11.33 3.83 -4.68
C ASN A 190 11.35 2.75 -3.62
N THR A 191 12.45 2.64 -2.88
CA THR A 191 12.54 1.81 -1.67
C THR A 191 13.11 2.60 -0.50
N PHE A 192 12.65 2.28 0.70
CA PHE A 192 13.01 2.95 1.95
C PHE A 192 13.27 1.89 3.03
N ASP A 193 14.16 2.15 3.99
CA ASP A 193 14.27 1.30 5.19
C ASP A 193 12.95 1.32 5.96
N ALA A 194 12.42 2.51 6.18
CA ALA A 194 11.08 2.76 6.65
C ALA A 194 10.57 4.04 5.97
N MET A 195 9.40 3.95 5.34
CA MET A 195 8.74 5.10 4.74
C MET A 195 8.22 6.04 5.83
N GLY A 196 8.27 7.35 5.57
CA GLY A 196 7.72 8.38 6.44
C GLY A 196 8.74 8.97 7.41
N ASN A 197 8.29 9.99 8.14
CA ASN A 197 9.09 10.77 9.06
C ASN A 197 8.44 10.81 10.44
N TYR A 198 9.24 11.04 11.48
CA TYR A 198 8.71 11.35 12.80
C TYR A 198 8.22 12.81 12.85
N ARG A 199 6.90 13.00 13.12
CA ARG A 199 6.22 14.28 13.07
C ARG A 199 5.53 14.60 14.42
N PRO A 200 6.30 14.94 15.46
CA PRO A 200 5.76 15.26 16.78
C PRO A 200 4.94 16.56 16.81
N ASP A 201 5.10 17.38 15.78
CA ASP A 201 4.36 18.62 15.55
C ASP A 201 2.89 18.36 15.21
N ILE A 202 2.55 17.16 14.70
CA ILE A 202 1.20 16.78 14.31
C ILE A 202 0.55 15.96 15.42
N ARG A 203 -0.57 16.46 15.94
CA ARG A 203 -1.31 15.83 17.04
C ARG A 203 -2.79 15.75 16.70
N LEU A 204 -3.30 14.53 16.65
CA LEU A 204 -4.72 14.23 16.48
C LEU A 204 -5.32 13.80 17.80
N VAL A 205 -6.28 14.55 18.31
CA VAL A 205 -6.91 14.30 19.60
C VAL A 205 -8.43 14.32 19.43
N TYR A 206 -9.08 13.18 19.60
CA TYR A 206 -10.54 13.08 19.57
C TYR A 206 -11.11 13.40 20.98
N PRO A 207 -12.16 14.20 21.12
CA PRO A 207 -12.93 14.91 20.07
C PRO A 207 -12.44 16.33 19.77
N LYS A 208 -11.23 16.71 20.17
CA LYS A 208 -10.77 18.10 20.16
C LYS A 208 -10.60 18.71 18.76
N ASN A 209 -9.87 18.00 17.88
CA ASN A 209 -9.56 18.45 16.52
C ASN A 209 -9.75 17.34 15.47
N VAL A 210 -10.57 16.36 15.77
CA VAL A 210 -10.88 15.21 14.90
C VAL A 210 -12.39 15.04 14.88
N ALA A 211 -12.97 14.86 13.70
CA ALA A 211 -14.41 14.75 13.50
C ALA A 211 -14.95 13.35 13.83
N GLY A 212 -14.18 12.31 13.60
CA GLY A 212 -14.58 10.93 13.83
C GLY A 212 -13.44 10.03 14.31
N PHE A 213 -13.82 8.98 15.03
CA PHE A 213 -12.91 7.94 15.49
C PHE A 213 -13.48 6.57 15.11
N GLY A 214 -12.63 5.70 14.61
CA GLY A 214 -12.91 4.29 14.36
C GLY A 214 -11.84 3.42 14.99
N PHE A 215 -12.21 2.18 15.30
CA PHE A 215 -11.28 1.21 15.90
C PHE A 215 -11.61 -0.19 15.41
N GLU A 216 -10.61 -0.87 14.92
CA GLU A 216 -10.67 -2.29 14.59
C GLU A 216 -9.66 -3.04 15.46
N ARG A 217 -10.07 -4.13 16.07
CA ARG A 217 -9.21 -5.06 16.79
C ARG A 217 -9.45 -6.46 16.25
N SER A 218 -8.43 -7.04 15.62
CA SER A 218 -8.55 -8.32 14.94
C SER A 218 -7.49 -9.31 15.40
N VAL A 219 -7.89 -10.57 15.46
CA VAL A 219 -7.02 -11.73 15.70
C VAL A 219 -6.86 -12.59 14.45
N ASP A 220 -7.30 -12.13 13.30
CA ASP A 220 -7.31 -12.93 12.05
C ASP A 220 -5.91 -13.30 11.58
N SER A 221 -4.94 -12.40 11.78
CA SER A 221 -3.53 -12.65 11.46
C SER A 221 -2.72 -13.19 12.64
N LEU A 222 -3.32 -13.29 13.84
CA LEU A 222 -2.61 -13.68 15.04
C LEU A 222 -2.07 -15.11 14.98
N ALA A 223 -0.79 -15.29 15.23
CA ALA A 223 -0.17 -16.59 15.45
C ALA A 223 0.83 -16.49 16.61
N ASN A 224 0.61 -17.25 17.67
CA ASN A 224 1.46 -17.31 18.86
C ASN A 224 2.21 -18.63 19.00
N TYR A 225 2.13 -19.47 17.98
CA TYR A 225 2.91 -20.67 17.78
C TYR A 225 3.25 -20.80 16.28
N VAL A 226 4.51 -20.63 15.92
CA VAL A 226 4.95 -20.67 14.53
C VAL A 226 5.81 -21.92 14.30
N ILE A 227 5.51 -22.63 13.20
CA ILE A 227 6.26 -23.80 12.74
C ILE A 227 6.94 -23.40 11.45
N GLY A 228 8.25 -23.28 11.46
CA GLY A 228 9.09 -23.07 10.29
C GLY A 228 9.55 -24.41 9.70
N ILE A 229 9.32 -24.60 8.41
CA ILE A 229 9.80 -25.77 7.66
C ILE A 229 10.90 -25.30 6.70
N GLY A 230 12.10 -25.83 6.86
CA GLY A 230 13.26 -25.52 6.02
C GLY A 230 13.40 -26.44 4.81
N SER A 231 14.65 -26.65 4.36
CA SER A 231 14.98 -27.55 3.25
C SER A 231 14.73 -29.00 3.62
N GLY A 232 14.53 -29.83 2.63
CA GLY A 232 14.15 -31.24 2.75
C GLY A 232 12.72 -31.50 2.30
N ASN A 233 12.34 -32.77 2.22
CA ASN A 233 10.98 -33.19 1.84
C ASN A 233 10.42 -34.15 2.88
N GLY A 234 9.16 -33.97 3.27
CA GLY A 234 8.52 -34.85 4.23
C GLY A 234 9.25 -34.86 5.58
N ASP A 235 9.54 -36.05 6.09
CA ASP A 235 10.19 -36.25 7.39
C ASP A 235 11.68 -35.83 7.42
N ASP A 236 12.31 -35.64 6.26
CA ASP A 236 13.70 -35.18 6.15
C ASP A 236 13.83 -33.66 6.17
N ALA A 237 12.73 -32.92 6.18
CA ALA A 237 12.75 -31.47 6.26
C ALA A 237 13.18 -31.01 7.66
N ILE A 238 14.09 -30.03 7.73
CA ILE A 238 14.40 -29.40 9.01
C ILE A 238 13.22 -28.58 9.50
N VAL A 239 12.91 -28.66 10.79
CA VAL A 239 11.77 -27.97 11.42
C VAL A 239 12.23 -27.16 12.61
N ALA A 240 11.77 -25.93 12.71
CA ALA A 240 11.94 -25.09 13.89
C ALA A 240 10.59 -24.62 14.40
N THR A 241 10.49 -24.39 15.71
CA THR A 241 9.27 -23.87 16.32
C THR A 241 9.58 -22.65 17.17
N SER A 242 8.66 -21.68 17.15
CA SER A 242 8.73 -20.52 18.00
C SER A 242 7.37 -20.25 18.64
N THR A 243 7.36 -19.80 19.90
CA THR A 243 6.12 -19.64 20.64
C THR A 243 6.19 -18.50 21.65
N ASP A 244 5.09 -17.75 21.79
CA ASP A 244 4.88 -16.79 22.86
C ASP A 244 3.96 -17.38 23.94
N PRO A 245 4.48 -17.72 25.14
CA PRO A 245 3.67 -18.33 26.20
C PRO A 245 2.58 -17.39 26.74
N PHE A 246 2.85 -16.08 26.81
CA PHE A 246 1.91 -15.10 27.35
C PHE A 246 0.73 -14.90 26.39
N SER A 247 1.01 -14.72 25.10
CA SER A 247 -0.03 -14.62 24.08
C SER A 247 -0.87 -15.91 24.03
N ARG A 248 -0.26 -17.09 24.13
CA ARG A 248 -1.00 -18.37 24.16
C ARG A 248 -1.90 -18.51 25.37
N GLN A 249 -1.44 -18.07 26.54
CA GLN A 249 -2.25 -18.11 27.74
C GLN A 249 -3.44 -17.16 27.66
N ALA A 250 -3.25 -15.98 27.08
CA ALA A 250 -4.29 -14.96 26.97
C ALA A 250 -5.28 -15.23 25.83
N LEU A 251 -4.82 -15.78 24.69
CA LEU A 251 -5.57 -15.82 23.43
C LEU A 251 -5.71 -17.23 22.82
N TYR A 252 -5.43 -18.27 23.60
CA TYR A 252 -5.33 -19.66 23.15
C TYR A 252 -4.21 -19.86 22.11
N ARG A 253 -3.87 -21.14 21.86
CA ARG A 253 -2.87 -21.49 20.84
C ARG A 253 -3.42 -21.26 19.44
N ARG A 254 -2.73 -20.45 18.66
CA ARG A 254 -2.98 -20.17 17.25
C ARG A 254 -1.73 -20.47 16.45
N GLU A 255 -1.82 -21.36 15.49
CA GLU A 255 -0.66 -21.88 14.77
C GLU A 255 -0.54 -21.25 13.38
N LYS A 256 0.71 -21.05 12.99
CA LYS A 256 1.09 -20.69 11.61
C LYS A 256 2.22 -21.57 11.16
N VAL A 257 2.04 -22.21 10.01
CA VAL A 257 3.12 -22.94 9.33
C VAL A 257 3.68 -22.04 8.24
N VAL A 258 5.01 -21.91 8.20
CA VAL A 258 5.74 -21.12 7.19
C VAL A 258 6.87 -21.95 6.61
N THR A 259 6.95 -22.01 5.28
CA THR A 259 7.98 -22.77 4.59
C THR A 259 9.12 -21.87 4.11
N PHE A 260 10.33 -22.23 4.47
CA PHE A 260 11.59 -21.60 4.07
C PHE A 260 12.45 -22.62 3.28
N SER A 261 11.96 -23.07 2.14
CA SER A 261 12.51 -24.21 1.38
C SER A 261 13.99 -24.11 1.02
N SER A 262 14.56 -22.91 1.00
CA SER A 262 15.98 -22.67 0.72
C SER A 262 16.87 -22.60 1.96
N VAL A 263 16.31 -22.75 3.15
CA VAL A 263 17.07 -22.67 4.42
C VAL A 263 17.52 -24.06 4.83
N GLU A 264 18.83 -24.30 4.81
CA GLU A 264 19.47 -25.56 5.14
C GLU A 264 20.01 -25.63 6.58
N LYS A 265 20.15 -24.47 7.25
CA LYS A 265 20.69 -24.37 8.61
C LYS A 265 19.58 -24.20 9.62
N GLU A 266 19.54 -25.06 10.64
CA GLU A 266 18.56 -24.96 11.75
C GLU A 266 18.58 -23.59 12.45
N SER A 267 19.78 -23.02 12.71
CA SER A 267 19.87 -21.70 13.35
C SER A 267 19.23 -20.59 12.54
N THR A 268 19.42 -20.59 11.23
CA THR A 268 18.79 -19.62 10.31
C THR A 268 17.28 -19.84 10.24
N LEU A 269 16.84 -21.13 10.25
CA LEU A 269 15.44 -21.46 10.29
C LEU A 269 14.78 -20.96 11.59
N GLN A 270 15.46 -21.17 12.74
CA GLN A 270 14.98 -20.70 14.04
C GLN A 270 14.87 -19.17 14.08
N GLU A 271 15.86 -18.43 13.58
CA GLU A 271 15.81 -16.97 13.49
C GLU A 271 14.64 -16.50 12.62
N ASN A 272 14.43 -17.09 11.44
CA ASN A 272 13.32 -16.76 10.57
C ASN A 272 11.96 -17.06 11.23
N THR A 273 11.87 -18.20 11.95
CA THR A 273 10.65 -18.60 12.65
C THR A 273 10.33 -17.68 13.81
N ASN A 274 11.36 -17.28 14.57
CA ASN A 274 11.23 -16.27 15.64
C ASN A 274 10.71 -14.94 15.07
N GLY A 275 11.24 -14.52 13.95
CA GLY A 275 10.82 -13.28 13.33
C GLY A 275 9.37 -13.30 12.86
N VAL A 276 8.89 -14.40 12.31
CA VAL A 276 7.46 -14.54 11.98
C VAL A 276 6.60 -14.48 13.24
N LEU A 277 7.06 -15.10 14.35
CA LEU A 277 6.35 -15.01 15.62
C LEU A 277 6.25 -13.56 16.11
N GLU A 278 7.36 -12.81 16.12
CA GLU A 278 7.36 -11.39 16.53
C GLU A 278 6.39 -10.53 15.73
N MET A 279 6.21 -10.81 14.46
CA MET A 279 5.27 -10.09 13.60
C MET A 279 3.80 -10.46 13.86
N LEU A 280 3.50 -11.65 14.39
CA LEU A 280 2.14 -12.19 14.44
C LEU A 280 1.61 -12.47 15.87
N LYS A 281 2.46 -12.39 16.90
CA LYS A 281 2.11 -12.78 18.26
C LYS A 281 1.10 -11.87 18.96
N ASP A 282 0.96 -10.63 18.49
CA ASP A 282 0.14 -9.61 19.11
C ASP A 282 -1.17 -9.38 18.36
N VAL A 283 -2.18 -8.93 19.08
CA VAL A 283 -3.46 -8.53 18.49
C VAL A 283 -3.25 -7.26 17.69
N ARG A 284 -3.68 -7.29 16.44
CA ARG A 284 -3.62 -6.11 15.59
C ARG A 284 -4.72 -5.12 15.96
N GLU A 285 -4.34 -3.90 16.20
CA GLU A 285 -5.25 -2.78 16.47
C GLU A 285 -5.03 -1.69 15.41
N LEU A 286 -6.13 -1.26 14.80
CA LEU A 286 -6.14 -0.26 13.75
C LEU A 286 -7.04 0.91 14.17
N PRO A 287 -6.55 1.81 15.04
CA PRO A 287 -7.27 3.06 15.30
C PRO A 287 -7.28 3.92 14.04
N SER A 288 -8.39 4.57 13.78
CA SER A 288 -8.54 5.49 12.65
C SER A 288 -9.21 6.78 13.08
N PHE A 289 -8.77 7.89 12.47
CA PHE A 289 -9.27 9.22 12.75
C PHE A 289 -9.77 9.86 11.46
N THR A 290 -10.99 10.38 11.50
CA THR A 290 -11.61 11.12 10.38
C THR A 290 -11.48 12.61 10.62
N LEU A 291 -10.88 13.30 9.67
CA LEU A 291 -10.60 14.73 9.70
C LEU A 291 -11.51 15.44 8.71
N SER A 292 -12.06 16.58 9.12
CA SER A 292 -12.74 17.50 8.22
C SER A 292 -11.73 18.35 7.44
N ASP A 293 -12.19 18.94 6.35
CA ASP A 293 -11.40 19.85 5.51
C ASP A 293 -10.67 20.92 6.34
N GLY A 294 -9.42 21.15 6.02
CA GLY A 294 -8.58 22.19 6.63
C GLY A 294 -7.92 21.84 7.98
N ILE A 295 -8.18 20.66 8.55
CA ILE A 295 -7.52 20.23 9.81
C ILE A 295 -6.05 19.84 9.58
N LEU A 296 -5.76 19.22 8.45
CA LEU A 296 -4.43 18.74 8.09
C LEU A 296 -4.17 18.97 6.59
N ASP A 297 -3.02 19.53 6.26
CA ASP A 297 -2.62 19.58 4.85
C ASP A 297 -1.95 18.25 4.45
N LEU A 298 -2.63 17.49 3.59
CA LEU A 298 -2.09 16.23 3.05
C LEU A 298 -0.83 16.41 2.20
N ASN A 299 -0.44 17.65 1.84
CA ASN A 299 0.86 17.89 1.21
C ASN A 299 2.03 17.80 2.21
N ASP A 300 1.73 17.92 3.51
CA ASP A 300 2.72 17.89 4.59
C ASP A 300 2.77 16.54 5.31
N VAL A 301 1.81 15.64 5.01
CA VAL A 301 1.71 14.31 5.65
C VAL A 301 1.60 13.24 4.60
N GLY A 302 2.32 12.15 4.82
CA GLY A 302 2.36 10.99 3.93
C GLY A 302 2.21 9.66 4.66
N LEU A 303 2.13 8.61 3.86
CA LEU A 303 2.20 7.24 4.38
C LEU A 303 3.50 7.03 5.16
N GLY A 304 3.39 6.29 6.24
CA GLY A 304 4.53 5.96 7.10
C GLY A 304 4.92 7.05 8.08
N ASP A 305 4.40 8.29 7.96
CA ASP A 305 4.66 9.32 8.95
C ASP A 305 4.16 8.88 10.33
N THR A 306 4.96 9.15 11.35
CA THR A 306 4.65 8.84 12.74
C THR A 306 4.20 10.10 13.44
N ILE A 307 2.92 10.18 13.80
CA ILE A 307 2.27 11.33 14.41
C ILE A 307 1.65 10.95 15.75
N TYR A 308 1.39 11.94 16.60
CA TYR A 308 0.70 11.70 17.87
C TYR A 308 -0.81 11.56 17.65
N ALA A 309 -1.40 10.49 18.18
CA ALA A 309 -2.84 10.24 18.16
C ALA A 309 -3.35 9.88 19.56
N GLU A 310 -4.52 10.41 19.92
CA GLU A 310 -5.12 10.25 21.24
C GLU A 310 -6.64 10.17 21.14
N MET A 311 -7.21 9.18 21.83
CA MET A 311 -8.65 9.00 21.93
C MET A 311 -9.12 9.29 23.34
N ASN A 312 -9.99 10.27 23.52
CA ASN A 312 -10.57 10.62 24.82
C ASN A 312 -12.10 10.39 24.86
N GLY A 313 -12.62 10.13 26.03
CA GLY A 313 -14.06 10.06 26.28
C GLY A 313 -14.64 8.66 26.44
N TYR A 314 -13.86 7.59 26.17
CA TYR A 314 -14.32 6.21 26.40
C TYR A 314 -13.21 5.38 27.06
N ILE A 315 -13.53 4.78 28.21
CA ILE A 315 -12.59 3.96 29.01
C ILE A 315 -11.99 2.81 28.18
N MET A 316 -12.76 2.22 27.27
CA MET A 316 -12.30 1.13 26.41
C MET A 316 -11.11 1.49 25.55
N PHE A 317 -10.92 2.77 25.22
CA PHE A 317 -9.91 3.26 24.30
C PHE A 317 -8.87 4.18 24.94
N GLU A 318 -8.82 4.25 26.28
CA GLU A 318 -7.84 5.08 27.03
C GLU A 318 -6.38 4.69 26.75
N HIS A 319 -6.15 3.46 26.27
CA HIS A 319 -4.82 2.99 25.87
C HIS A 319 -4.36 3.57 24.52
N ILE A 320 -5.28 4.19 23.75
CA ILE A 320 -4.95 4.82 22.46
C ILE A 320 -4.48 6.25 22.73
N HIS A 321 -3.23 6.37 23.11
CA HIS A 321 -2.52 7.63 23.27
C HIS A 321 -1.03 7.41 23.04
N GLY A 322 -0.44 8.13 22.10
CA GLY A 322 0.96 7.99 21.76
C GLY A 322 1.27 8.29 20.31
N PHE A 323 2.44 7.88 19.88
CA PHE A 323 2.87 8.02 18.51
C PHE A 323 2.49 6.79 17.71
N TYR A 324 1.81 6.99 16.58
CA TYR A 324 1.38 5.94 15.69
C TYR A 324 1.82 6.23 14.27
N ARG A 325 2.16 5.18 13.55
CA ARG A 325 2.54 5.26 12.15
C ARG A 325 1.31 5.20 11.24
N ILE A 326 1.25 6.09 10.25
CA ILE A 326 0.16 6.10 9.26
C ILE A 326 0.34 4.91 8.32
N GLU A 327 -0.60 3.98 8.37
CA GLU A 327 -0.62 2.79 7.51
C GLU A 327 -1.44 3.01 6.25
N LYS A 328 -2.53 3.81 6.36
CA LYS A 328 -3.46 4.04 5.28
C LYS A 328 -4.05 5.45 5.33
N ILE A 329 -4.21 6.05 4.17
CA ILE A 329 -4.88 7.35 3.96
C ILE A 329 -6.02 7.12 2.98
N GLU A 330 -7.25 7.42 3.40
CA GLU A 330 -8.45 7.38 2.57
C GLU A 330 -9.00 8.79 2.45
N VAL A 331 -9.28 9.24 1.23
CA VAL A 331 -9.83 10.57 0.98
C VAL A 331 -11.07 10.46 0.12
N THR A 332 -12.10 11.14 0.54
CA THR A 332 -13.30 11.38 -0.24
C THR A 332 -13.39 12.88 -0.54
N VAL A 333 -13.58 13.22 -1.80
CA VAL A 333 -13.68 14.60 -2.27
C VAL A 333 -15.06 14.80 -2.85
N ASP A 334 -15.79 15.76 -2.31
CA ASP A 334 -17.13 16.08 -2.79
C ASP A 334 -17.12 16.94 -4.08
N GLU A 335 -18.29 17.32 -4.54
CA GLU A 335 -18.46 18.13 -5.77
C GLU A 335 -17.93 19.57 -5.62
N ASN A 336 -17.70 20.04 -4.40
CA ASN A 336 -17.16 21.35 -4.08
C ASN A 336 -15.68 21.31 -3.72
N ASP A 337 -14.97 20.18 -3.97
CA ASP A 337 -13.59 19.94 -3.59
C ASP A 337 -13.35 19.98 -2.06
N ALA A 338 -14.40 19.78 -1.24
CA ALA A 338 -14.22 19.58 0.19
C ALA A 338 -13.76 18.15 0.49
N GLU A 339 -12.74 18.04 1.34
CA GLU A 339 -12.10 16.78 1.67
C GLU A 339 -12.61 16.21 3.00
N GLU A 340 -12.90 14.92 3.00
CA GLU A 340 -12.93 14.10 4.20
C GLU A 340 -11.75 13.15 4.16
N VAL A 341 -10.86 13.23 5.16
CA VAL A 341 -9.64 12.46 5.25
C VAL A 341 -9.73 11.47 6.40
N LYS A 342 -9.54 10.18 6.13
CA LYS A 342 -9.43 9.15 7.16
C LYS A 342 -8.02 8.60 7.19
N LEU A 343 -7.36 8.76 8.34
CA LEU A 343 -6.06 8.18 8.61
C LEU A 343 -6.23 6.91 9.45
N THR A 344 -5.68 5.80 9.00
CA THR A 344 -5.64 4.53 9.76
C THR A 344 -4.20 4.27 10.19
N PHE A 345 -4.04 3.89 11.45
CA PHE A 345 -2.77 3.60 12.07
C PHE A 345 -2.63 2.11 12.36
N ASP A 346 -1.40 1.63 12.49
CA ASP A 346 -1.11 0.26 12.91
C ASP A 346 -0.27 0.29 14.18
N ASN A 347 -0.74 -0.37 15.25
CA ASN A 347 -0.03 -0.46 16.51
C ASN A 347 1.26 -1.28 16.43
N LEU A 348 1.33 -2.22 15.47
CA LEU A 348 2.49 -3.10 15.31
C LEU A 348 3.65 -2.47 14.54
N SER A 349 3.45 -1.27 13.95
CA SER A 349 4.44 -0.63 13.11
C SER A 349 5.34 0.39 13.82
N VAL A 350 5.03 0.74 15.07
CA VAL A 350 5.73 1.82 15.81
C VAL A 350 7.08 1.37 16.36
N ASP A 351 7.20 0.14 16.82
CA ASP A 351 8.43 -0.38 17.48
C ASP A 351 9.62 -0.43 16.51
N ASN A 352 9.37 -0.62 15.23
CA ASN A 352 10.42 -0.63 14.20
C ASN A 352 11.04 0.74 13.92
N ILE A 353 10.35 1.84 14.23
CA ILE A 353 10.86 3.20 13.97
C ILE A 353 11.61 3.74 15.17
N ILE A 354 11.13 3.47 16.39
CA ILE A 354 11.81 3.90 17.62
C ILE A 354 13.17 3.22 17.74
N SER A 355 13.28 1.93 17.40
CA SER A 355 14.55 1.20 17.40
C SER A 355 15.55 1.63 16.30
N GLN A 356 15.14 2.45 15.34
CA GLN A 356 16.02 2.98 14.31
C GLN A 356 16.58 4.37 14.64
N GLN A 357 16.04 5.04 15.66
CA GLN A 357 16.48 6.37 16.10
C GLN A 357 17.38 6.34 17.35
N GLU A 358 17.55 5.17 18.02
CA GLU A 358 18.55 4.90 19.04
C GLU A 358 19.84 4.27 18.40
#